data_5e04c4eedb30d40a1f99b17bd5748e27
#
_entry.id   5e04c4eedb30d40a1f99b17bd5748e27
#
_cell.length_a   1.000
_cell.length_b   1.000
_cell.length_c   1.000
_cell.angle_alpha   90.00
_cell.angle_beta   90.00
_cell.angle_gamma   90.00
#
_symmetry.space_group_name_H-M   'P 1'
#
loop_
_entity.id
_entity.type
_entity.pdbx_description
1 polymer ?
#
loop_
_entity_poly.entity_id
_entity_poly.type
_entity_poly.pdbx_seq_one_letter_code
_entity_poly.pdbx_strand_id
1 'polypeptide(L)'
;MYKRQIDWRGDLDLTQDPFNEVDSLILSTVSYIDFELIETDLKTEKATIREAGEQFNRLHADEKIKAGRLVPDSIFRLLDVMSRTPRFRDMILSDYVNQIDEEEEKQFSAITINLGDGSYYIAYRGTDDTIVGWKEDFNMSFKAPVPSQLQALDYLEMIAKKKRGKFRIGGHSKGGNIAVYAAAFTGSEIQKRIMQVHNFDGPGFTKDIIDQMSQGEISERIRTIVPQSSVIGMLLEHEESYEVVASTQLGIFQHDMFSWQLQRNAFVKVDDISASAYKVDHTLREFILSMNAEEKEEFVESFFCVLTETGAKTLSDLNLKEILAIMKRLNKEEKENKKILTQAFRMLLKIPTKKQL
;
A
#
# COMPACT_ATOMS: atom_id res chain seq x y z
N MET A 1 11.69 8.69 10.05
CA MET A 1 12.59 7.60 9.75
C MET A 1 13.29 7.75 8.41
N TYR A 2 12.61 7.87 7.27
CA TYR A 2 13.24 8.11 5.95
C TYR A 2 14.14 9.34 5.92
N LYS A 3 13.82 10.38 6.72
CA LYS A 3 14.71 11.51 6.91
C LYS A 3 16.12 11.05 7.33
N ARG A 4 16.22 10.03 8.22
CA ARG A 4 17.54 9.53 8.66
C ARG A 4 18.32 8.86 7.53
N GLN A 5 17.69 8.08 6.64
CA GLN A 5 18.40 7.49 5.51
C GLN A 5 18.74 8.55 4.46
N ILE A 6 17.78 9.41 4.11
CA ILE A 6 18.02 10.48 3.16
C ILE A 6 19.08 11.43 3.71
N ASP A 7 19.04 11.75 5.02
CA ASP A 7 20.10 12.55 5.69
C ASP A 7 21.44 11.78 5.75
N TRP A 8 21.42 10.42 5.79
CA TRP A 8 22.64 9.63 5.90
C TRP A 8 23.34 9.40 4.56
N ARG A 9 22.60 9.11 3.50
CA ARG A 9 23.16 8.70 2.19
C ARG A 9 22.43 9.31 0.99
N GLY A 10 21.59 10.31 1.22
CA GLY A 10 20.91 11.01 0.13
C GLY A 10 21.84 11.83 -0.77
N ASP A 11 23.08 12.04 -0.33
CA ASP A 11 24.16 12.67 -1.09
C ASP A 11 24.73 11.77 -2.20
N LEU A 12 24.52 10.44 -2.11
CA LEU A 12 25.02 9.48 -3.08
C LEU A 12 23.92 9.09 -4.08
N ASP A 13 24.25 9.16 -5.35
CA ASP A 13 23.39 8.64 -6.41
C ASP A 13 23.46 7.10 -6.51
N LEU A 14 22.65 6.51 -7.40
CA LEU A 14 22.57 5.06 -7.57
C LEU A 14 23.82 4.42 -8.18
N THR A 15 24.74 5.22 -8.73
CA THR A 15 26.03 4.72 -9.25
C THR A 15 27.07 4.59 -8.14
N GLN A 16 26.95 5.39 -7.10
CA GLN A 16 27.84 5.43 -5.94
C GLN A 16 27.38 4.46 -4.83
N ASP A 17 26.07 4.38 -4.59
CA ASP A 17 25.43 3.44 -3.66
C ASP A 17 24.25 2.77 -4.37
N PRO A 18 24.32 1.48 -4.73
CA PRO A 18 23.30 0.81 -5.51
C PRO A 18 21.91 0.87 -4.87
N PHE A 19 20.87 0.76 -5.70
CA PHE A 19 19.49 0.70 -5.28
C PHE A 19 19.27 -0.39 -4.21
N ASN A 20 18.55 -0.05 -3.14
CA ASN A 20 18.29 -0.93 -2.01
C ASN A 20 16.80 -1.00 -1.63
N GLU A 21 16.46 -1.84 -0.65
CA GLU A 21 15.08 -2.07 -0.20
C GLU A 21 14.44 -0.83 0.43
N VAL A 22 15.23 0.06 1.02
CA VAL A 22 14.71 1.30 1.63
C VAL A 22 14.41 2.34 0.56
N ASP A 23 15.21 2.41 -0.53
CA ASP A 23 14.84 3.20 -1.70
C ASP A 23 13.51 2.72 -2.29
N SER A 24 13.33 1.41 -2.37
CA SER A 24 12.08 0.81 -2.85
C SER A 24 10.88 1.23 -2.01
N LEU A 25 11.00 1.21 -0.68
CA LEU A 25 9.93 1.66 0.20
C LEU A 25 9.67 3.17 0.04
N ILE A 26 10.73 3.99 -0.07
CA ILE A 26 10.61 5.43 -0.33
C ILE A 26 9.84 5.68 -1.63
N LEU A 27 10.21 4.99 -2.72
CA LEU A 27 9.56 5.15 -4.01
C LEU A 27 8.13 4.58 -4.03
N SER A 28 7.87 3.46 -3.31
CA SER A 28 6.51 2.97 -3.09
C SER A 28 5.64 4.00 -2.37
N THR A 29 6.24 4.73 -1.41
CA THR A 29 5.54 5.76 -0.65
C THR A 29 5.15 6.96 -1.52
N VAL A 30 5.95 7.30 -2.54
CA VAL A 30 5.64 8.38 -3.50
C VAL A 30 4.31 8.15 -4.22
N SER A 31 3.89 6.91 -4.45
CA SER A 31 2.61 6.60 -5.09
C SER A 31 1.37 7.10 -4.35
N TYR A 32 1.49 7.42 -3.06
CA TYR A 32 0.40 8.00 -2.27
C TYR A 32 0.21 9.50 -2.49
N ILE A 33 1.14 10.17 -3.16
CA ILE A 33 1.00 11.58 -3.51
C ILE A 33 -0.01 11.71 -4.65
N ASP A 34 -0.98 12.58 -4.46
CA ASP A 34 -1.87 12.94 -5.56
C ASP A 34 -1.16 13.93 -6.49
N PHE A 35 -0.64 13.40 -7.59
CA PHE A 35 0.04 14.22 -8.60
C PHE A 35 -0.91 15.01 -9.51
N GLU A 36 -2.22 14.94 -9.32
CA GLU A 36 -3.16 15.90 -9.91
C GLU A 36 -3.08 17.26 -9.20
N LEU A 37 -2.41 17.34 -8.05
CA LEU A 37 -2.15 18.57 -7.29
C LEU A 37 -0.92 19.37 -7.77
N ILE A 38 -0.24 18.97 -8.84
CA ILE A 38 0.84 19.72 -9.47
C ILE A 38 0.45 20.24 -10.85
N GLU A 39 1.23 21.20 -11.40
CA GLU A 39 0.93 21.80 -12.70
C GLU A 39 1.17 20.84 -13.87
N THR A 40 2.20 19.98 -13.75
CA THR A 40 2.56 19.03 -14.81
C THR A 40 1.60 17.85 -14.82
N ASP A 41 0.88 17.65 -15.93
CA ASP A 41 0.04 16.45 -16.11
C ASP A 41 0.90 15.20 -16.35
N LEU A 42 1.25 14.49 -15.28
CA LEU A 42 2.06 13.26 -15.35
C LEU A 42 1.38 12.07 -16.06
N LYS A 43 0.12 12.19 -16.49
CA LYS A 43 -0.54 11.19 -17.34
C LYS A 43 0.04 11.24 -18.77
N THR A 44 0.35 12.42 -19.24
CA THR A 44 0.83 12.69 -20.62
C THR A 44 2.24 13.25 -20.69
N GLU A 45 2.68 13.92 -19.63
CA GLU A 45 3.97 14.58 -19.52
C GLU A 45 4.92 13.88 -18.55
N LYS A 46 6.06 14.51 -18.26
CA LYS A 46 7.08 14.01 -17.33
C LYS A 46 7.59 15.18 -16.51
N ALA A 47 7.92 14.90 -15.25
CA ALA A 47 8.65 15.83 -14.39
C ALA A 47 9.72 15.08 -13.60
N THR A 48 10.80 15.73 -13.26
CA THR A 48 11.71 15.23 -12.23
C THR A 48 11.05 15.31 -10.85
N ILE A 49 11.52 14.50 -9.91
CA ILE A 49 11.07 14.61 -8.50
C ILE A 49 11.33 16.03 -7.97
N ARG A 50 12.41 16.68 -8.43
CA ARG A 50 12.70 18.10 -8.12
C ARG A 50 11.58 19.01 -8.57
N GLU A 51 11.25 18.97 -9.87
CA GLU A 51 10.20 19.82 -10.45
C GLU A 51 8.85 19.57 -9.80
N ALA A 52 8.48 18.30 -9.60
CA ALA A 52 7.22 17.94 -8.93
C ALA A 52 7.16 18.48 -7.50
N GLY A 53 8.25 18.34 -6.72
CA GLY A 53 8.33 18.87 -5.35
C GLY A 53 8.30 20.40 -5.30
N GLU A 54 8.97 21.09 -6.23
CA GLU A 54 8.95 22.54 -6.33
C GLU A 54 7.55 23.07 -6.69
N GLN A 55 6.86 22.42 -7.66
CA GLN A 55 5.49 22.75 -8.04
C GLN A 55 4.55 22.54 -6.84
N PHE A 56 4.61 21.38 -6.21
CA PHE A 56 3.79 21.05 -5.06
C PHE A 56 3.96 22.08 -3.92
N ASN A 57 5.20 22.38 -3.54
CA ASN A 57 5.49 23.34 -2.49
C ASN A 57 5.02 24.76 -2.84
N ARG A 58 5.14 25.19 -4.11
CA ARG A 58 4.70 26.51 -4.56
C ARG A 58 3.17 26.65 -4.51
N LEU A 59 2.46 25.60 -4.95
CA LEU A 59 0.99 25.65 -5.04
C LEU A 59 0.32 25.52 -3.66
N HIS A 60 0.98 24.83 -2.72
CA HIS A 60 0.39 24.45 -1.45
C HIS A 60 1.13 24.97 -0.21
N ALA A 61 1.96 26.04 -0.36
CA ALA A 61 2.77 26.59 0.72
C ALA A 61 1.96 27.00 1.97
N ASP A 62 0.75 27.50 1.76
CA ASP A 62 -0.15 28.01 2.81
C ASP A 62 -1.28 27.03 3.19
N GLU A 63 -1.33 25.86 2.56
CA GLU A 63 -2.39 24.88 2.76
C GLU A 63 -1.96 23.75 3.69
N LYS A 64 -2.88 23.30 4.55
CA LYS A 64 -2.73 22.05 5.31
C LYS A 64 -3.34 20.91 4.50
N ILE A 65 -2.60 20.42 3.53
CA ILE A 65 -3.02 19.22 2.79
C ILE A 65 -2.95 18.01 3.73
N LYS A 66 -4.01 17.21 3.71
CA LYS A 66 -4.09 15.96 4.44
C LYS A 66 -4.06 14.80 3.46
N ALA A 67 -3.24 13.80 3.76
CA ALA A 67 -3.18 12.57 2.97
C ALA A 67 -4.35 11.60 3.28
N GLY A 68 -5.17 11.90 4.28
CA GLY A 68 -6.23 11.05 4.79
C GLY A 68 -5.95 10.53 6.21
N ARG A 69 -6.88 9.73 6.78
CA ARG A 69 -6.69 9.21 8.16
C ARG A 69 -5.61 8.14 8.26
N LEU A 70 -5.41 7.38 7.20
CA LEU A 70 -4.57 6.18 7.22
C LEU A 70 -3.20 6.42 6.57
N VAL A 71 -3.11 7.40 5.70
CA VAL A 71 -1.85 7.85 5.09
C VAL A 71 -1.29 9.01 5.91
N PRO A 72 -0.07 8.91 6.45
CA PRO A 72 0.52 9.99 7.24
C PRO A 72 0.83 11.24 6.40
N ASP A 73 0.53 12.43 6.92
CA ASP A 73 0.87 13.72 6.26
C ASP A 73 2.39 13.91 6.03
N SER A 74 3.22 13.08 6.69
CA SER A 74 4.67 13.03 6.48
C SER A 74 5.08 12.69 5.05
N ILE A 75 4.16 12.16 4.23
CA ILE A 75 4.39 11.87 2.81
C ILE A 75 4.71 13.14 2.00
N PHE A 76 4.05 14.26 2.29
CA PHE A 76 4.33 15.53 1.61
C PHE A 76 5.73 16.08 1.99
N ARG A 77 6.14 15.86 3.24
CA ARG A 77 7.51 16.18 3.69
C ARG A 77 8.54 15.27 3.02
N LEU A 78 8.19 14.03 2.71
CA LEU A 78 9.07 13.12 1.99
C LEU A 78 9.34 13.65 0.58
N LEU A 79 8.31 14.06 -0.17
CA LEU A 79 8.49 14.65 -1.51
C LEU A 79 9.40 15.88 -1.47
N ASP A 80 9.20 16.78 -0.50
CA ASP A 80 10.04 17.97 -0.31
C ASP A 80 11.51 17.60 -0.07
N VAL A 81 11.77 16.60 0.77
CA VAL A 81 13.15 16.15 1.04
C VAL A 81 13.75 15.47 -0.19
N MET A 82 13.01 14.61 -0.88
CA MET A 82 13.47 13.92 -2.10
C MET A 82 13.81 14.91 -3.22
N SER A 83 13.02 15.99 -3.37
CA SER A 83 13.21 17.01 -4.40
C SER A 83 14.55 17.74 -4.31
N ARG A 84 15.16 17.77 -3.11
CA ARG A 84 16.44 18.43 -2.83
C ARG A 84 17.62 17.47 -2.75
N THR A 85 17.36 16.18 -2.74
CA THR A 85 18.36 15.15 -2.44
C THR A 85 18.95 14.56 -3.72
N PRO A 86 20.28 14.58 -3.93
CA PRO A 86 20.95 14.07 -5.11
C PRO A 86 20.53 12.67 -5.53
N ARG A 87 20.22 11.80 -4.56
CA ARG A 87 19.80 10.42 -4.80
C ARG A 87 18.48 10.30 -5.58
N PHE A 88 17.53 11.22 -5.36
CA PHE A 88 16.17 11.10 -5.89
C PHE A 88 15.76 12.23 -6.82
N ARG A 89 16.28 13.42 -6.63
CA ARG A 89 15.77 14.65 -7.25
C ARG A 89 15.71 14.64 -8.77
N ASP A 90 16.64 13.92 -9.41
CA ASP A 90 16.79 13.87 -10.86
C ASP A 90 16.09 12.63 -11.49
N MET A 91 15.44 11.77 -10.66
CA MET A 91 14.56 10.70 -11.14
C MET A 91 13.32 11.31 -11.80
N ILE A 92 12.82 10.64 -12.87
CA ILE A 92 11.76 11.20 -13.72
C ILE A 92 10.45 10.44 -13.47
N LEU A 93 9.43 11.15 -13.04
CA LEU A 93 8.06 10.70 -12.88
C LEU A 93 7.31 10.73 -14.22
N SER A 94 6.50 9.73 -14.50
CA SER A 94 5.67 9.65 -15.72
C SER A 94 4.56 8.61 -15.58
N ASP A 95 3.64 8.64 -16.54
CA ASP A 95 2.60 7.63 -16.71
C ASP A 95 1.75 7.45 -15.44
N TYR A 96 1.46 8.56 -14.73
CA TYR A 96 0.62 8.54 -13.53
C TYR A 96 -0.82 8.16 -13.86
N VAL A 97 -1.40 7.31 -13.02
CA VAL A 97 -2.82 6.92 -13.09
C VAL A 97 -3.41 7.03 -11.69
N ASN A 98 -4.61 7.60 -11.61
CA ASN A 98 -5.41 7.65 -10.39
C ASN A 98 -6.87 7.43 -10.77
N GLN A 99 -7.46 6.32 -10.35
CA GLN A 99 -8.81 5.90 -10.70
C GLN A 99 -9.56 5.42 -9.48
N ILE A 100 -10.73 6.00 -9.25
CA ILE A 100 -11.70 5.57 -8.26
C ILE A 100 -13.01 5.32 -8.99
N ASP A 101 -13.53 4.11 -8.92
CA ASP A 101 -14.75 3.68 -9.56
C ASP A 101 -15.66 2.99 -8.53
N GLU A 102 -16.76 3.65 -8.20
CA GLU A 102 -17.72 3.16 -7.21
C GLU A 102 -18.53 1.96 -7.73
N GLU A 103 -18.78 1.88 -9.06
CA GLU A 103 -19.56 0.80 -9.67
C GLU A 103 -18.73 -0.49 -9.78
N GLU A 104 -17.45 -0.36 -10.17
CA GLU A 104 -16.52 -1.49 -10.23
C GLU A 104 -15.90 -1.83 -8.86
N GLU A 105 -16.19 -1.06 -7.81
CA GLU A 105 -15.56 -1.17 -6.48
C GLU A 105 -14.03 -1.13 -6.56
N LYS A 106 -13.50 -0.22 -7.38
CA LYS A 106 -12.09 -0.14 -7.72
C LYS A 106 -11.46 1.16 -7.20
N GLN A 107 -10.32 1.01 -6.53
CA GLN A 107 -9.42 2.12 -6.23
C GLN A 107 -8.01 1.74 -6.67
N PHE A 108 -7.55 2.36 -7.76
CA PHE A 108 -6.25 2.08 -8.35
C PHE A 108 -5.44 3.35 -8.58
N SER A 109 -4.17 3.33 -8.21
CA SER A 109 -3.23 4.37 -8.61
C SER A 109 -1.83 3.78 -8.77
N ALA A 110 -1.10 4.29 -9.77
CA ALA A 110 0.26 3.88 -10.07
C ALA A 110 1.05 5.02 -10.70
N ILE A 111 2.37 4.97 -10.55
CA ILE A 111 3.30 5.88 -11.20
C ILE A 111 4.56 5.15 -11.64
N THR A 112 5.12 5.52 -12.78
CA THR A 112 6.40 5.00 -13.27
C THR A 112 7.50 6.03 -13.03
N ILE A 113 8.62 5.60 -12.46
CA ILE A 113 9.77 6.42 -12.10
C ILE A 113 10.99 5.90 -12.84
N ASN A 114 11.59 6.73 -13.68
CA ASN A 114 12.89 6.41 -14.31
C ASN A 114 14.00 6.71 -13.30
N LEU A 115 14.77 5.69 -12.93
CA LEU A 115 15.77 5.80 -11.88
C LEU A 115 17.10 6.43 -12.36
N GLY A 116 17.29 6.57 -13.67
CA GLY A 116 18.54 7.07 -14.25
C GLY A 116 19.65 6.02 -14.39
N ASP A 117 19.48 4.81 -13.86
CA ASP A 117 20.41 3.68 -13.92
C ASP A 117 20.13 2.69 -15.08
N GLY A 118 19.25 3.08 -16.00
CA GLY A 118 18.75 2.23 -17.09
C GLY A 118 17.56 1.35 -16.72
N SER A 119 17.02 1.51 -15.52
CA SER A 119 15.84 0.81 -15.04
C SER A 119 14.71 1.78 -14.64
N TYR A 120 13.51 1.21 -14.47
CA TYR A 120 12.32 1.91 -14.03
C TYR A 120 11.80 1.29 -12.73
N TYR A 121 11.25 2.13 -11.88
CA TYR A 121 10.47 1.70 -10.74
C TYR A 121 8.99 1.91 -11.02
N ILE A 122 8.17 0.88 -10.85
CA ILE A 122 6.72 0.97 -10.93
C ILE A 122 6.20 0.93 -9.49
N ALA A 123 5.63 2.05 -9.05
CA ALA A 123 5.07 2.19 -7.72
C ALA A 123 3.55 2.08 -7.79
N TYR A 124 2.99 1.08 -7.11
CA TYR A 124 1.56 0.90 -6.93
C TYR A 124 1.13 1.45 -5.58
N ARG A 125 0.07 2.26 -5.58
CA ARG A 125 -0.50 2.82 -4.36
C ARG A 125 -1.35 1.79 -3.62
N GLY A 126 -1.20 1.74 -2.31
CA GLY A 126 -2.12 1.05 -1.42
C GLY A 126 -3.43 1.81 -1.26
N THR A 127 -4.26 1.32 -0.36
CA THR A 127 -5.56 1.93 -0.08
C THR A 127 -5.37 3.32 0.50
N ASP A 128 -6.11 4.27 -0.06
CA ASP A 128 -6.22 5.62 0.45
C ASP A 128 -7.35 5.74 1.50
N ASP A 129 -7.86 6.94 1.72
CA ASP A 129 -8.94 7.18 2.69
C ASP A 129 -10.35 6.84 2.14
N THR A 130 -10.47 6.40 0.87
CA THR A 130 -11.76 6.14 0.24
C THR A 130 -12.44 4.89 0.76
N ILE A 131 -13.76 4.97 0.95
CA ILE A 131 -14.58 3.81 1.36
C ILE A 131 -14.53 2.71 0.30
N VAL A 132 -14.51 3.09 -0.97
CA VAL A 132 -14.38 2.15 -2.11
C VAL A 132 -13.08 1.35 -2.03
N GLY A 133 -11.95 2.00 -1.76
CA GLY A 133 -10.66 1.31 -1.60
C GLY A 133 -10.68 0.28 -0.48
N TRP A 134 -11.30 0.63 0.65
CA TRP A 134 -11.44 -0.29 1.77
C TRP A 134 -12.39 -1.46 1.48
N LYS A 135 -13.47 -1.21 0.71
CA LYS A 135 -14.36 -2.29 0.26
C LYS A 135 -13.60 -3.27 -0.63
N GLU A 136 -12.81 -2.76 -1.56
CA GLU A 136 -11.97 -3.59 -2.43
C GLU A 136 -10.96 -4.43 -1.64
N ASP A 137 -10.35 -3.89 -0.57
CA ASP A 137 -9.44 -4.65 0.30
C ASP A 137 -10.12 -5.85 0.98
N PHE A 138 -11.34 -5.65 1.46
CA PHE A 138 -12.12 -6.77 2.02
C PHE A 138 -12.49 -7.80 0.95
N ASN A 139 -12.84 -7.35 -0.26
CA ASN A 139 -13.16 -8.22 -1.39
C ASN A 139 -11.99 -9.15 -1.78
N MET A 140 -10.74 -8.74 -1.57
CA MET A 140 -9.56 -9.60 -1.82
C MET A 140 -9.62 -10.95 -1.11
N SER A 141 -10.35 -11.05 0.00
CA SER A 141 -10.43 -12.29 0.79
C SER A 141 -11.34 -13.37 0.21
N PHE A 142 -12.19 -13.02 -0.79
CA PHE A 142 -13.17 -13.97 -1.36
C PHE A 142 -13.49 -13.74 -2.84
N LYS A 143 -13.19 -12.57 -3.39
CA LYS A 143 -13.49 -12.16 -4.77
C LYS A 143 -12.20 -11.79 -5.49
N ALA A 144 -11.29 -12.77 -5.62
CA ALA A 144 -10.03 -12.56 -6.35
C ALA A 144 -10.12 -13.17 -7.76
N PRO A 145 -9.55 -12.50 -8.81
CA PRO A 145 -8.87 -11.20 -8.71
C PRO A 145 -9.85 -10.02 -8.55
N VAL A 146 -9.44 -9.02 -7.75
CA VAL A 146 -10.17 -7.75 -7.64
C VAL A 146 -9.78 -6.81 -8.81
N PRO A 147 -10.61 -5.78 -9.12
CA PRO A 147 -10.37 -4.89 -10.25
C PRO A 147 -9.00 -4.20 -10.23
N SER A 148 -8.48 -3.79 -9.07
CA SER A 148 -7.15 -3.17 -8.98
C SER A 148 -6.00 -4.14 -9.29
N GLN A 149 -6.15 -5.44 -9.03
CA GLN A 149 -5.16 -6.45 -9.43
C GLN A 149 -5.08 -6.57 -10.96
N LEU A 150 -6.22 -6.64 -11.62
CA LEU A 150 -6.27 -6.68 -13.09
C LEU A 150 -5.72 -5.39 -13.71
N GLN A 151 -6.11 -4.24 -13.16
CA GLN A 151 -5.62 -2.95 -13.62
C GLN A 151 -4.10 -2.79 -13.42
N ALA A 152 -3.53 -3.36 -12.35
CA ALA A 152 -2.09 -3.34 -12.12
C ALA A 152 -1.33 -4.18 -13.16
N LEU A 153 -1.88 -5.31 -13.56
CA LEU A 153 -1.35 -6.14 -14.65
C LEU A 153 -1.38 -5.37 -15.98
N ASP A 154 -2.52 -4.78 -16.33
CA ASP A 154 -2.68 -3.98 -17.55
C ASP A 154 -1.70 -2.79 -17.57
N TYR A 155 -1.53 -2.12 -16.43
CA TYR A 155 -0.58 -1.02 -16.29
C TYR A 155 0.86 -1.49 -16.52
N LEU A 156 1.28 -2.58 -15.89
CA LEU A 156 2.63 -3.15 -16.10
C LEU A 156 2.87 -3.50 -17.57
N GLU A 157 1.92 -4.12 -18.23
CA GLU A 157 2.03 -4.50 -19.64
C GLU A 157 2.09 -3.27 -20.56
N MET A 158 1.28 -2.26 -20.27
CA MET A 158 1.32 -0.98 -20.99
C MET A 158 2.70 -0.32 -20.85
N ILE A 159 3.24 -0.25 -19.63
CA ILE A 159 4.56 0.34 -19.38
C ILE A 159 5.65 -0.49 -20.05
N ALA A 160 5.58 -1.81 -20.00
CA ALA A 160 6.57 -2.69 -20.64
C ALA A 160 6.60 -2.54 -22.16
N LYS A 161 5.49 -2.20 -22.81
CA LYS A 161 5.43 -1.85 -24.24
C LYS A 161 6.06 -0.49 -24.54
N LYS A 162 5.85 0.50 -23.65
CA LYS A 162 6.38 1.87 -23.80
C LYS A 162 7.86 2.01 -23.46
N LYS A 163 8.38 1.27 -22.48
CA LYS A 163 9.73 1.39 -21.94
C LYS A 163 10.53 0.11 -22.22
N ARG A 164 11.78 0.26 -22.64
CA ARG A 164 12.65 -0.89 -23.00
C ARG A 164 13.57 -1.38 -21.87
N GLY A 165 13.65 -0.67 -20.74
CA GLY A 165 14.53 -1.01 -19.62
C GLY A 165 14.05 -2.19 -18.79
N LYS A 166 14.79 -2.47 -17.72
CA LYS A 166 14.40 -3.40 -16.66
C LYS A 166 13.47 -2.70 -15.66
N PHE A 167 12.74 -3.50 -14.88
CA PHE A 167 11.79 -3.00 -13.91
C PHE A 167 12.11 -3.46 -12.50
N ARG A 168 11.93 -2.56 -11.55
CA ARG A 168 11.67 -2.85 -10.14
C ARG A 168 10.24 -2.44 -9.88
N ILE A 169 9.53 -3.23 -9.10
CA ILE A 169 8.10 -3.04 -8.86
C ILE A 169 7.88 -3.07 -7.36
N GLY A 170 7.00 -2.26 -6.84
CA GLY A 170 6.66 -2.34 -5.43
C GLY A 170 5.48 -1.49 -5.03
N GLY A 171 5.03 -1.73 -3.81
CA GLY A 171 3.96 -0.99 -3.18
C GLY A 171 3.85 -1.33 -1.69
N HIS A 172 3.13 -0.51 -0.97
CA HIS A 172 2.83 -0.70 0.44
C HIS A 172 1.34 -1.06 0.60
N SER A 173 1.00 -1.90 1.56
CA SER A 173 -0.37 -2.33 1.81
C SER A 173 -0.98 -3.01 0.57
N LYS A 174 -2.21 -2.70 0.16
CA LYS A 174 -2.80 -3.17 -1.11
C LYS A 174 -1.83 -3.00 -2.29
N GLY A 175 -1.07 -1.89 -2.34
CA GLY A 175 -0.08 -1.64 -3.39
C GLY A 175 0.97 -2.74 -3.50
N GLY A 176 1.38 -3.33 -2.38
CA GLY A 176 2.28 -4.49 -2.34
C GLY A 176 1.64 -5.74 -2.93
N ASN A 177 0.40 -6.04 -2.57
CA ASN A 177 -0.35 -7.16 -3.13
C ASN A 177 -0.51 -7.05 -4.64
N ILE A 178 -1.01 -5.90 -5.14
CA ILE A 178 -1.22 -5.73 -6.59
C ILE A 178 0.09 -5.67 -7.39
N ALA A 179 1.21 -5.26 -6.76
CA ALA A 179 2.55 -5.33 -7.35
C ALA A 179 2.99 -6.78 -7.59
N VAL A 180 2.79 -7.64 -6.58
CA VAL A 180 3.06 -9.08 -6.69
C VAL A 180 2.14 -9.72 -7.72
N TYR A 181 0.83 -9.42 -7.68
CA TYR A 181 -0.12 -9.94 -8.66
C TYR A 181 0.29 -9.60 -10.10
N ALA A 182 0.54 -8.33 -10.39
CA ALA A 182 0.94 -7.90 -11.72
C ALA A 182 2.22 -8.59 -12.21
N ALA A 183 3.23 -8.76 -11.34
CA ALA A 183 4.47 -9.42 -11.68
C ALA A 183 4.29 -10.94 -11.91
N ALA A 184 3.42 -11.59 -11.15
CA ALA A 184 3.19 -13.02 -11.25
C ALA A 184 2.39 -13.40 -12.51
N PHE A 185 1.40 -12.58 -12.88
CA PHE A 185 0.49 -12.88 -13.98
C PHE A 185 0.84 -12.25 -15.32
N THR A 186 1.87 -11.40 -15.39
CA THR A 186 2.35 -10.89 -16.67
C THR A 186 3.08 -11.95 -17.48
N GLY A 187 3.16 -11.75 -18.81
CA GLY A 187 3.83 -12.68 -19.70
C GLY A 187 5.33 -12.85 -19.41
N SER A 188 5.87 -14.04 -19.69
CA SER A 188 7.25 -14.44 -19.37
C SER A 188 8.32 -13.47 -19.91
N GLU A 189 8.11 -12.85 -21.06
CA GLU A 189 9.04 -11.88 -21.64
C GLU A 189 9.12 -10.58 -20.81
N ILE A 190 8.02 -10.19 -20.16
CA ILE A 190 8.02 -9.06 -19.23
C ILE A 190 8.63 -9.50 -17.91
N GLN A 191 8.31 -10.69 -17.42
CA GLN A 191 8.90 -11.24 -16.19
C GLN A 191 10.43 -11.28 -16.24
N LYS A 192 11.04 -11.63 -17.36
CA LYS A 192 12.51 -11.59 -17.55
C LYS A 192 13.12 -10.21 -17.37
N ARG A 193 12.33 -9.16 -17.52
CA ARG A 193 12.73 -7.76 -17.33
C ARG A 193 12.54 -7.27 -15.90
N ILE A 194 11.77 -7.99 -15.07
CA ILE A 194 11.56 -7.67 -13.66
C ILE A 194 12.78 -8.12 -12.87
N MET A 195 13.45 -7.17 -12.23
CA MET A 195 14.61 -7.42 -11.38
C MET A 195 14.20 -7.81 -9.97
N GLN A 196 13.20 -7.13 -9.44
CA GLN A 196 12.78 -7.25 -8.06
C GLN A 196 11.33 -6.77 -7.89
N VAL A 197 10.59 -7.42 -7.02
CA VAL A 197 9.24 -7.03 -6.59
C VAL A 197 9.26 -6.89 -5.08
N HIS A 198 8.84 -5.73 -4.56
CA HIS A 198 8.74 -5.50 -3.13
C HIS A 198 7.28 -5.38 -2.70
N ASN A 199 6.88 -6.23 -1.77
CA ASN A 199 5.62 -6.16 -1.05
C ASN A 199 5.90 -5.64 0.38
N PHE A 200 5.51 -4.39 0.67
CA PHE A 200 5.68 -3.79 1.99
C PHE A 200 4.36 -3.88 2.76
N ASP A 201 4.26 -4.85 3.66
CA ASP A 201 3.11 -5.09 4.53
C ASP A 201 1.75 -5.18 3.80
N GLY A 202 1.78 -5.68 2.57
CA GLY A 202 0.56 -5.97 1.80
C GLY A 202 0.03 -7.37 2.12
N PRO A 203 -1.29 -7.58 2.06
CA PRO A 203 -1.88 -8.90 2.28
C PRO A 203 -1.41 -9.92 1.24
N GLY A 204 -1.46 -11.18 1.60
CA GLY A 204 -1.23 -12.30 0.68
C GLY A 204 -2.40 -12.52 -0.29
N PHE A 205 -2.59 -13.75 -0.73
CA PHE A 205 -3.58 -14.11 -1.75
C PHE A 205 -4.46 -15.26 -1.26
N THR A 206 -5.59 -15.45 -1.93
CA THR A 206 -6.39 -16.67 -1.76
C THR A 206 -5.63 -17.87 -2.32
N LYS A 207 -5.95 -19.06 -1.81
CA LYS A 207 -5.27 -20.29 -2.24
C LYS A 207 -5.33 -20.50 -3.76
N ASP A 208 -6.46 -20.19 -4.39
CA ASP A 208 -6.63 -20.36 -5.84
C ASP A 208 -5.66 -19.46 -6.64
N ILE A 209 -5.35 -18.28 -6.15
CA ILE A 209 -4.36 -17.38 -6.74
C ILE A 209 -2.94 -17.91 -6.50
N ILE A 210 -2.63 -18.37 -5.27
CA ILE A 210 -1.33 -18.97 -4.94
C ILE A 210 -1.04 -20.18 -5.82
N ASP A 211 -2.01 -21.10 -5.98
CA ASP A 211 -1.86 -22.30 -6.81
C ASP A 211 -1.56 -21.95 -8.29
N GLN A 212 -2.02 -20.80 -8.78
CA GLN A 212 -1.70 -20.30 -10.11
C GLN A 212 -0.31 -19.62 -10.17
N MET A 213 0.09 -18.90 -9.13
CA MET A 213 1.38 -18.18 -9.04
C MET A 213 2.57 -19.14 -8.94
N SER A 214 2.43 -20.26 -8.23
CA SER A 214 3.50 -21.24 -7.96
C SER A 214 4.10 -21.90 -9.21
N GLN A 215 3.52 -21.66 -10.38
CA GLN A 215 4.02 -22.16 -11.67
C GLN A 215 5.08 -21.26 -12.32
N GLY A 216 5.45 -20.12 -11.70
CA GLY A 216 6.32 -19.10 -12.29
C GLY A 216 7.66 -18.94 -11.59
N GLU A 217 8.70 -18.53 -12.34
CA GLU A 217 10.04 -18.22 -11.81
C GLU A 217 10.12 -16.86 -11.07
N ILE A 218 9.01 -16.12 -10.99
CA ILE A 218 9.02 -14.76 -10.44
C ILE A 218 9.09 -14.75 -8.90
N SER A 219 8.66 -15.83 -8.24
CA SER A 219 8.62 -15.94 -6.77
C SER A 219 9.98 -15.67 -6.11
N GLU A 220 11.07 -16.09 -6.71
CA GLU A 220 12.44 -15.85 -6.21
C GLU A 220 12.83 -14.35 -6.21
N ARG A 221 12.11 -13.52 -6.97
CA ARG A 221 12.35 -12.06 -7.07
C ARG A 221 11.42 -11.24 -6.22
N ILE A 222 10.43 -11.89 -5.58
CA ILE A 222 9.52 -11.24 -4.64
C ILE A 222 10.20 -11.13 -3.27
N ARG A 223 10.06 -9.98 -2.64
CA ARG A 223 10.53 -9.70 -1.28
C ARG A 223 9.37 -9.08 -0.52
N THR A 224 8.81 -9.86 0.41
CA THR A 224 7.77 -9.40 1.32
C THR A 224 8.41 -8.99 2.64
N ILE A 225 8.18 -7.74 3.04
CA ILE A 225 8.74 -7.15 4.26
C ILE A 225 7.57 -6.66 5.13
N VAL A 226 7.50 -7.17 6.35
CA VAL A 226 6.41 -6.88 7.29
C VAL A 226 6.95 -6.36 8.62
N PRO A 227 6.26 -5.47 9.33
CA PRO A 227 6.67 -5.07 10.67
C PRO A 227 6.38 -6.18 11.69
N GLN A 228 7.10 -6.18 12.82
CA GLN A 228 7.00 -7.21 13.86
C GLN A 228 5.61 -7.42 14.48
N SER A 229 4.70 -6.48 14.32
CA SER A 229 3.29 -6.60 14.71
C SER A 229 2.37 -6.39 13.51
N SER A 230 2.78 -6.89 12.34
CA SER A 230 1.94 -6.86 11.16
C SER A 230 0.61 -7.58 11.41
N VAL A 231 -0.46 -6.96 10.96
CA VAL A 231 -1.80 -7.54 10.90
C VAL A 231 -2.21 -7.65 9.43
N ILE A 232 -2.03 -6.58 8.67
CA ILE A 232 -2.44 -6.51 7.25
C ILE A 232 -1.57 -7.44 6.40
N GLY A 233 -0.24 -7.36 6.54
CA GLY A 233 0.69 -8.20 5.77
C GLY A 233 0.61 -9.69 6.12
N MET A 234 -0.06 -10.05 7.21
CA MET A 234 -0.27 -11.46 7.59
C MET A 234 -1.63 -12.00 7.16
N LEU A 235 -2.51 -11.16 6.58
CA LEU A 235 -3.79 -11.62 6.05
C LEU A 235 -3.58 -12.44 4.78
N LEU A 236 -4.35 -13.52 4.65
CA LEU A 236 -4.30 -14.45 3.52
C LEU A 236 -2.97 -15.24 3.44
N GLU A 237 -2.67 -15.86 2.32
CA GLU A 237 -1.51 -16.72 2.16
C GLU A 237 -0.42 -16.04 1.31
N HIS A 238 0.84 -16.28 1.67
CA HIS A 238 2.02 -15.88 0.91
C HIS A 238 2.72 -17.13 0.38
N GLU A 239 3.14 -17.11 -0.88
CA GLU A 239 3.98 -18.17 -1.43
C GLU A 239 5.45 -17.97 -1.03
N GLU A 240 5.89 -16.72 -1.04
CA GLU A 240 7.24 -16.32 -0.70
C GLU A 240 7.46 -16.22 0.83
N SER A 241 8.73 -16.35 1.23
CA SER A 241 9.13 -16.02 2.60
C SER A 241 9.09 -14.51 2.83
N TYR A 242 8.72 -14.10 4.05
CA TYR A 242 8.72 -12.69 4.46
C TYR A 242 9.87 -12.38 5.42
N GLU A 243 10.33 -11.15 5.40
CA GLU A 243 11.30 -10.61 6.35
C GLU A 243 10.59 -9.71 7.35
N VAL A 244 10.92 -9.87 8.63
CA VAL A 244 10.30 -9.09 9.71
C VAL A 244 11.21 -7.94 10.13
N VAL A 245 10.64 -6.74 10.25
CA VAL A 245 11.37 -5.53 10.60
C VAL A 245 10.84 -4.87 11.86
N ALA A 246 11.76 -4.24 12.62
CA ALA A 246 11.41 -3.51 13.82
C ALA A 246 10.65 -2.21 13.50
N SER A 247 9.70 -1.85 14.35
CA SER A 247 8.96 -0.59 14.29
C SER A 247 9.04 0.17 15.61
N THR A 248 8.85 1.49 15.57
CA THR A 248 8.73 2.35 16.75
C THR A 248 7.31 2.46 17.26
N GLN A 249 6.33 2.01 16.49
CA GLN A 249 4.91 1.98 16.86
C GLN A 249 4.52 0.63 17.47
N LEU A 250 3.29 0.49 17.94
CA LEU A 250 2.76 -0.70 18.56
C LEU A 250 1.51 -1.22 17.82
N GLY A 251 1.38 -2.55 17.74
CA GLY A 251 0.21 -3.21 17.14
C GLY A 251 -0.02 -2.74 15.71
N ILE A 252 -1.28 -2.55 15.33
CA ILE A 252 -1.67 -2.18 13.96
C ILE A 252 -1.04 -0.85 13.47
N PHE A 253 -0.65 0.05 14.39
CA PHE A 253 0.02 1.30 13.99
C PHE A 253 1.40 1.08 13.36
N GLN A 254 1.96 -0.13 13.48
CA GLN A 254 3.18 -0.52 12.77
C GLN A 254 2.99 -0.63 11.26
N HIS A 255 1.74 -0.68 10.77
CA HIS A 255 1.43 -0.57 9.34
C HIS A 255 1.87 0.78 8.75
N ASP A 256 2.01 1.81 9.57
CA ASP A 256 2.64 3.06 9.16
C ASP A 256 4.12 2.84 8.81
N MET A 257 4.43 2.82 7.54
CA MET A 257 5.76 2.60 6.99
C MET A 257 6.81 3.61 7.50
N PHE A 258 6.38 4.80 7.95
CA PHE A 258 7.27 5.78 8.56
C PHE A 258 7.72 5.39 9.98
N SER A 259 7.11 4.39 10.58
CA SER A 259 7.48 3.87 11.91
C SER A 259 8.58 2.81 11.86
N TRP A 260 8.93 2.26 10.69
CA TRP A 260 9.88 1.16 10.54
C TRP A 260 11.31 1.62 10.82
N GLN A 261 12.06 0.82 11.55
CA GLN A 261 13.39 1.20 12.00
C GLN A 261 14.44 0.91 10.94
N LEU A 262 15.34 1.88 10.77
CA LEU A 262 16.46 1.79 9.84
C LEU A 262 17.78 1.86 10.58
N GLN A 263 18.72 1.06 10.11
CA GLN A 263 20.12 1.14 10.46
C GLN A 263 20.94 1.32 9.17
N ARG A 264 21.49 2.53 8.97
CA ARG A 264 22.13 2.93 7.72
C ARG A 264 21.13 2.86 6.54
N ASN A 265 21.42 2.08 5.50
CA ASN A 265 20.63 1.89 4.28
C ASN A 265 19.83 0.57 4.29
N ALA A 266 19.59 -0.04 5.44
CA ALA A 266 18.85 -1.28 5.60
C ALA A 266 17.82 -1.19 6.73
N PHE A 267 16.81 -2.04 6.68
CA PHE A 267 15.88 -2.22 7.79
C PHE A 267 16.53 -2.93 8.97
N VAL A 268 16.10 -2.59 10.19
CA VAL A 268 16.44 -3.36 11.39
C VAL A 268 15.59 -4.61 11.40
N LYS A 269 16.17 -5.73 11.03
CA LYS A 269 15.49 -7.04 11.00
C LYS A 269 15.33 -7.59 12.41
N VAL A 270 14.26 -8.33 12.64
CA VAL A 270 13.97 -9.09 13.86
C VAL A 270 13.62 -10.52 13.48
N ASP A 271 13.80 -11.44 14.42
CA ASP A 271 13.73 -12.88 14.11
C ASP A 271 12.32 -13.36 13.79
N ASP A 272 11.26 -12.73 14.36
CA ASP A 272 9.89 -13.21 14.19
C ASP A 272 8.83 -12.13 14.49
N ILE A 273 7.60 -12.43 14.10
CA ILE A 273 6.42 -11.64 14.41
C ILE A 273 6.07 -11.76 15.90
N SER A 274 5.61 -10.68 16.51
CA SER A 274 5.26 -10.66 17.93
C SER A 274 4.09 -11.61 18.24
N ALA A 275 4.13 -12.25 19.41
CA ALA A 275 3.06 -13.15 19.89
C ALA A 275 1.68 -12.46 19.96
N SER A 276 1.64 -11.15 20.12
CA SER A 276 0.39 -10.36 20.10
C SER A 276 -0.18 -10.23 18.69
N ALA A 277 0.66 -10.08 17.68
CA ALA A 277 0.25 -10.06 16.28
C ALA A 277 -0.30 -11.42 15.85
N TYR A 278 0.38 -12.50 16.22
CA TYR A 278 -0.12 -13.87 16.00
C TYR A 278 -1.55 -14.09 16.52
N LYS A 279 -1.88 -13.57 17.70
CA LYS A 279 -3.23 -13.72 18.27
C LYS A 279 -4.29 -12.93 17.50
N VAL A 280 -3.95 -11.74 17.02
CA VAL A 280 -4.87 -10.89 16.23
C VAL A 280 -5.07 -11.50 14.85
N ASP A 281 -3.98 -11.92 14.20
CA ASP A 281 -4.02 -12.61 12.91
C ASP A 281 -4.84 -13.89 12.99
N HIS A 282 -4.58 -14.76 13.96
CA HIS A 282 -5.33 -15.99 14.15
C HIS A 282 -6.84 -15.73 14.31
N THR A 283 -7.23 -14.72 15.09
CA THR A 283 -8.64 -14.39 15.29
C THR A 283 -9.31 -13.88 14.01
N LEU A 284 -8.61 -13.03 13.23
CA LEU A 284 -9.12 -12.52 11.95
C LEU A 284 -9.16 -13.63 10.89
N ARG A 285 -8.12 -14.44 10.84
CA ARG A 285 -8.02 -15.57 9.92
C ARG A 285 -9.11 -16.62 10.19
N GLU A 286 -9.31 -17.02 11.45
CA GLU A 286 -10.40 -17.92 11.83
C GLU A 286 -11.77 -17.36 11.44
N PHE A 287 -12.00 -16.06 11.63
CA PHE A 287 -13.24 -15.43 11.22
C PHE A 287 -13.43 -15.46 9.70
N ILE A 288 -12.43 -15.05 8.94
CA ILE A 288 -12.48 -15.08 7.47
C ILE A 288 -12.70 -16.52 6.97
N LEU A 289 -12.05 -17.50 7.59
CA LEU A 289 -12.19 -18.91 7.23
C LEU A 289 -13.51 -19.55 7.70
N SER A 290 -14.17 -19.01 8.72
CA SER A 290 -15.45 -19.49 9.21
C SER A 290 -16.62 -19.18 8.28
N MET A 291 -16.46 -18.22 7.37
CA MET A 291 -17.47 -17.81 6.40
C MET A 291 -17.19 -18.40 5.01
N ASN A 292 -18.22 -18.86 4.33
CA ASN A 292 -18.15 -19.15 2.89
C ASN A 292 -18.12 -17.84 2.05
N ALA A 293 -17.98 -17.93 0.74
CA ALA A 293 -17.84 -16.75 -0.12
C ALA A 293 -19.09 -15.85 -0.09
N GLU A 294 -20.28 -16.44 -0.07
CA GLU A 294 -21.56 -15.72 -0.04
C GLU A 294 -21.73 -14.97 1.30
N GLU A 295 -21.39 -15.60 2.41
CA GLU A 295 -21.43 -14.97 3.75
C GLU A 295 -20.43 -13.83 3.87
N LYS A 296 -19.24 -13.94 3.27
CA LYS A 296 -18.25 -12.86 3.21
C LYS A 296 -18.78 -11.66 2.41
N GLU A 297 -19.37 -11.93 1.24
CA GLU A 297 -19.96 -10.90 0.38
C GLU A 297 -21.08 -10.17 1.10
N GLU A 298 -22.03 -10.89 1.71
CA GLU A 298 -23.13 -10.32 2.49
C GLU A 298 -22.63 -9.47 3.65
N PHE A 299 -21.59 -9.94 4.35
CA PHE A 299 -20.93 -9.20 5.42
C PHE A 299 -20.33 -7.90 4.93
N VAL A 300 -19.55 -7.95 3.85
CA VAL A 300 -18.89 -6.77 3.25
C VAL A 300 -19.94 -5.78 2.77
N GLU A 301 -20.94 -6.24 2.01
CA GLU A 301 -22.02 -5.38 1.53
C GLU A 301 -22.76 -4.69 2.70
N SER A 302 -23.17 -5.44 3.72
CA SER A 302 -23.84 -4.89 4.89
C SER A 302 -22.99 -3.88 5.64
N PHE A 303 -21.69 -4.17 5.81
CA PHE A 303 -20.76 -3.30 6.52
C PHE A 303 -20.54 -1.98 5.78
N PHE A 304 -20.27 -2.04 4.47
CA PHE A 304 -20.01 -0.85 3.68
C PHE A 304 -21.28 -0.06 3.35
N CYS A 305 -22.44 -0.71 3.24
CA CYS A 305 -23.73 -0.05 3.15
C CYS A 305 -23.96 0.89 4.35
N VAL A 306 -23.69 0.43 5.57
CA VAL A 306 -23.82 1.28 6.77
C VAL A 306 -22.87 2.49 6.75
N LEU A 307 -21.68 2.35 6.15
CA LEU A 307 -20.74 3.47 6.00
C LEU A 307 -21.23 4.48 4.97
N THR A 308 -21.68 4.01 3.80
CA THR A 308 -22.09 4.86 2.67
C THR A 308 -23.46 5.53 2.90
N GLU A 309 -24.36 4.94 3.70
CA GLU A 309 -25.63 5.56 4.10
C GLU A 309 -25.45 6.92 4.81
N THR A 310 -24.28 7.21 5.35
CA THR A 310 -23.95 8.53 5.93
C THR A 310 -23.71 9.60 4.88
N GLY A 311 -23.54 9.22 3.60
CA GLY A 311 -23.10 10.10 2.51
C GLY A 311 -21.59 10.32 2.48
N ALA A 312 -20.83 9.67 3.37
CA ALA A 312 -19.38 9.73 3.39
C ALA A 312 -18.78 9.00 2.16
N LYS A 313 -17.80 9.60 1.52
CA LYS A 313 -16.97 8.98 0.46
C LYS A 313 -15.62 8.52 0.99
N THR A 314 -15.16 9.14 2.04
CA THR A 314 -13.89 8.83 2.72
C THR A 314 -14.14 8.56 4.21
N LEU A 315 -13.20 7.85 4.84
CA LEU A 315 -13.23 7.67 6.29
C LEU A 315 -13.05 9.00 7.05
N SER A 316 -12.40 9.98 6.44
CA SER A 316 -12.24 11.32 7.01
C SER A 316 -13.52 12.13 7.04
N ASP A 317 -14.49 11.82 6.17
CA ASP A 317 -15.80 12.46 6.16
C ASP A 317 -16.66 12.05 7.39
N LEU A 318 -16.37 10.89 7.98
CA LEU A 318 -17.13 10.38 9.13
C LEU A 318 -16.88 11.22 10.39
N ASN A 319 -17.90 11.90 10.84
CA ASN A 319 -17.86 12.65 12.10
C ASN A 319 -18.21 11.74 13.32
N LEU A 320 -17.95 12.23 14.52
CA LEU A 320 -18.16 11.46 15.76
C LEU A 320 -19.61 10.97 15.93
N LYS A 321 -20.62 11.73 15.47
CA LYS A 321 -22.05 11.33 15.55
C LYS A 321 -22.33 10.14 14.64
N GLU A 322 -21.78 10.16 13.42
CA GLU A 322 -21.93 9.07 12.45
C GLU A 322 -21.23 7.82 12.96
N ILE A 323 -20.00 7.95 13.45
CA ILE A 323 -19.26 6.85 14.07
C ILE A 323 -20.07 6.21 15.21
N LEU A 324 -20.65 7.02 16.10
CA LEU A 324 -21.45 6.52 17.20
C LEU A 324 -22.76 5.87 16.73
N ALA A 325 -23.38 6.40 15.66
CA ALA A 325 -24.59 5.82 15.08
C ALA A 325 -24.30 4.45 14.44
N ILE A 326 -23.20 4.33 13.69
CA ILE A 326 -22.69 3.09 13.10
C ILE A 326 -22.44 2.07 14.23
N MET A 327 -21.67 2.45 15.25
CA MET A 327 -21.40 1.57 16.40
C MET A 327 -22.68 1.10 17.12
N LYS A 328 -23.70 1.96 17.20
CA LYS A 328 -24.99 1.60 17.79
C LYS A 328 -25.77 0.62 16.94
N ARG A 329 -25.71 0.72 15.61
CA ARG A 329 -26.31 -0.26 14.67
C ARG A 329 -25.58 -1.60 14.75
N LEU A 330 -24.26 -1.60 14.66
CA LEU A 330 -23.41 -2.80 14.83
C LEU A 330 -23.64 -3.49 16.19
N ASN A 331 -24.06 -2.74 17.21
CA ASN A 331 -24.40 -3.29 18.53
C ASN A 331 -25.71 -4.09 18.56
N LYS A 332 -26.50 -4.08 17.50
CA LYS A 332 -27.74 -4.88 17.39
C LYS A 332 -27.50 -6.23 16.74
N GLU A 333 -26.32 -6.44 16.14
CA GLU A 333 -25.92 -7.68 15.52
C GLU A 333 -25.62 -8.79 16.56
N GLU A 334 -25.63 -10.03 16.14
CA GLU A 334 -25.31 -11.18 16.98
C GLU A 334 -23.92 -11.06 17.63
N LYS A 335 -23.75 -11.64 18.82
CA LYS A 335 -22.57 -11.40 19.69
C LYS A 335 -21.22 -11.63 19.01
N GLU A 336 -21.13 -12.55 18.07
CA GLU A 336 -19.91 -12.94 17.39
C GLU A 336 -19.57 -11.98 16.27
N ASN A 337 -20.52 -11.70 15.39
CA ASN A 337 -20.42 -10.70 14.31
C ASN A 337 -20.12 -9.31 14.87
N LYS A 338 -20.77 -8.94 15.97
CA LYS A 338 -20.53 -7.68 16.68
C LYS A 338 -19.08 -7.47 17.12
N LYS A 339 -18.41 -8.51 17.65
CA LYS A 339 -17.02 -8.39 18.13
C LYS A 339 -16.09 -8.04 16.97
N ILE A 340 -16.30 -8.66 15.83
CA ILE A 340 -15.45 -8.55 14.66
C ILE A 340 -15.74 -7.29 13.88
N LEU A 341 -17.00 -6.97 13.64
CA LEU A 341 -17.42 -5.67 13.06
C LEU A 341 -16.86 -4.51 13.90
N THR A 342 -16.95 -4.60 15.23
CA THR A 342 -16.38 -3.60 16.12
C THR A 342 -14.85 -3.54 16.00
N GLN A 343 -14.18 -4.66 15.80
CA GLN A 343 -12.73 -4.72 15.65
C GLN A 343 -12.30 -4.18 14.28
N ALA A 344 -12.94 -4.61 13.19
CA ALA A 344 -12.72 -4.07 11.84
C ALA A 344 -12.95 -2.55 11.80
N PHE A 345 -14.04 -2.08 12.39
CA PHE A 345 -14.37 -0.66 12.44
C PHE A 345 -13.35 0.16 13.27
N ARG A 346 -12.84 -0.41 14.38
CA ARG A 346 -11.76 0.24 15.15
C ARG A 346 -10.46 0.28 14.38
N MET A 347 -10.15 -0.75 13.62
CA MET A 347 -8.98 -0.78 12.75
C MET A 347 -9.05 0.32 11.70
N LEU A 348 -10.17 0.42 10.99
CA LEU A 348 -10.41 1.46 9.99
C LEU A 348 -10.29 2.88 10.56
N LEU A 349 -10.80 3.11 11.75
CA LEU A 349 -10.80 4.45 12.36
C LEU A 349 -9.58 4.74 13.23
N LYS A 350 -8.60 3.82 13.32
CA LYS A 350 -7.45 3.92 14.25
C LYS A 350 -7.88 4.29 15.68
N ILE A 351 -9.00 3.74 16.16
CA ILE A 351 -9.50 4.00 17.51
C ILE A 351 -8.70 3.13 18.49
N PRO A 352 -7.96 3.72 19.46
CA PRO A 352 -7.17 2.96 20.42
C PRO A 352 -8.03 2.00 21.23
N THR A 353 -7.56 0.78 21.46
CA THR A 353 -8.20 -0.13 22.41
C THR A 353 -7.91 0.31 23.83
N LYS A 354 -8.83 0.00 24.80
CA LYS A 354 -8.63 0.28 26.24
C LYS A 354 -7.31 -0.28 26.83
N LYS A 355 -6.59 -1.16 26.10
CA LYS A 355 -5.28 -1.70 26.51
C LYS A 355 -4.11 -0.90 25.93
N GLN A 356 -4.37 0.09 25.08
CA GLN A 356 -3.35 0.93 24.42
C GLN A 356 -3.37 2.38 24.95
N LEU A 357 -4.32 2.71 25.84
CA LEU A 357 -4.35 3.88 26.70
C LEU A 357 -3.79 3.52 28.09
#